data_f77a130eeb66b652da9d8ff5e6316c61
#
_entry.id   f77a130eeb66b652da9d8ff5e6316c61
#
_cell.length_a   1.000
_cell.length_b   1.000
_cell.length_c   1.000
_cell.angle_alpha   90.00
_cell.angle_beta   90.00
_cell.angle_gamma   90.00
#
_symmetry.space_group_name_H-M   'P 1'
#
loop_
_entity.id
_entity.type
_entity.pdbx_description
1 polymer ?
#
loop_
_entity_poly.entity_id
_entity_poly.type
_entity_poly.pdbx_seq_one_letter_code
_entity_poly.pdbx_strand_id
1 'polypeptide(L)'
;MTNGVPFLKKSIAIILAFVVLTSGITSCNSFKKLNTQQRGAIIGAGAGGALGAVIGQKNPALYAIAGSVIGGVGGAVIGRYMDKQAEKLKKDLGNLADVERVEEGIKITMKSGVLFDFNSSKVNSTVNDNLIKFAETLKQYPDTEILVAGHTDNVGTEQYNMTLSQQRANAVANVLKTNSVTRNRLTVLGYGEKNPLADNTAEPGREQNRRVEFAIVANDKLKKQATKEVVAKN
;
A
#
# COMPACT_ATOMS: atom_id res chain seq x y z
N MET A 1 58.44 30.86 24.77
CA MET A 1 57.41 31.44 25.61
C MET A 1 56.30 31.95 24.69
N THR A 2 55.19 31.31 24.65
CA THR A 2 53.82 31.81 24.65
C THR A 2 52.88 30.66 24.33
N ASN A 3 52.27 30.17 25.37
CA ASN A 3 51.13 29.23 25.33
C ASN A 3 49.82 30.04 25.09
N GLY A 4 48.95 29.51 24.27
CA GLY A 4 47.56 29.95 24.11
C GLY A 4 47.01 29.40 22.81
N VAL A 5 45.95 28.70 22.69
CA VAL A 5 44.64 28.56 23.31
C VAL A 5 43.99 27.28 22.76
N PRO A 6 43.59 26.28 23.56
CA PRO A 6 42.79 25.16 23.07
C PRO A 6 41.27 25.28 23.41
N PHE A 7 40.78 26.47 23.78
CA PHE A 7 39.40 26.60 24.31
C PHE A 7 38.32 26.87 23.23
N LEU A 8 38.72 27.27 22.03
CA LEU A 8 37.74 27.75 21.02
C LEU A 8 37.20 26.63 20.10
N LYS A 9 37.86 25.46 20.08
CA LYS A 9 37.42 24.35 19.18
C LYS A 9 36.34 23.45 19.77
N LYS A 10 36.13 23.45 21.08
CA LYS A 10 35.07 22.62 21.73
C LYS A 10 33.69 23.24 21.77
N SER A 11 33.59 24.56 21.67
CA SER A 11 32.29 25.27 21.69
C SER A 11 31.55 25.25 20.36
N ILE A 12 32.25 25.08 19.23
CA ILE A 12 31.63 25.05 17.89
C ILE A 12 30.98 23.68 17.61
N ALA A 13 31.54 22.59 18.17
CA ALA A 13 31.00 21.25 17.96
C ALA A 13 29.68 21.01 18.73
N ILE A 14 29.44 21.71 19.83
CA ILE A 14 28.21 21.57 20.64
C ILE A 14 27.06 22.37 20.05
N ILE A 15 27.32 23.47 19.35
CA ILE A 15 26.28 24.31 18.72
C ILE A 15 25.74 23.66 17.45
N LEU A 16 26.53 22.88 16.70
CA LEU A 16 26.06 22.15 15.51
C LEU A 16 25.16 20.94 15.84
N ALA A 17 25.27 20.36 17.05
CA ALA A 17 24.42 19.23 17.46
C ALA A 17 23.03 19.65 17.95
N PHE A 18 22.81 20.93 18.28
CA PHE A 18 21.52 21.40 18.82
C PHE A 18 20.58 22.01 17.76
N VAL A 19 21.05 22.30 16.55
CA VAL A 19 20.23 22.89 15.49
C VAL A 19 19.43 21.84 14.70
N VAL A 20 19.72 20.55 14.84
CA VAL A 20 18.98 19.47 14.14
C VAL A 20 17.74 18.98 14.90
N LEU A 21 17.51 19.42 16.14
CA LEU A 21 16.43 18.88 16.99
C LEU A 21 15.15 19.76 17.08
N THR A 22 15.06 20.90 16.40
CA THR A 22 13.91 21.81 16.56
C THR A 22 13.08 22.11 15.29
N SER A 23 13.24 21.34 14.21
CA SER A 23 12.45 21.54 12.97
C SER A 23 11.46 20.40 12.67
N GLY A 24 10.74 19.94 13.65
CA GLY A 24 9.85 18.80 13.47
C GLY A 24 8.48 18.86 14.15
N ILE A 25 7.77 20.00 14.21
CA ILE A 25 6.35 19.96 14.54
C ILE A 25 5.64 21.20 13.97
N THR A 26 5.36 21.24 12.67
CA THR A 26 4.25 22.03 12.12
C THR A 26 3.87 21.48 10.75
N SER A 27 3.07 20.42 10.70
CA SER A 27 2.37 20.05 9.46
C SER A 27 1.10 19.25 9.74
N CYS A 28 0.13 19.84 10.42
CA CYS A 28 -1.21 19.26 10.54
C CYS A 28 -2.23 19.80 9.53
N ASN A 29 -1.85 20.61 8.54
CA ASN A 29 -2.82 21.29 7.67
C ASN A 29 -2.65 21.06 6.16
N SER A 30 -1.72 20.20 5.74
CA SER A 30 -1.46 19.95 4.31
C SER A 30 -2.26 18.79 3.69
N PHE A 31 -3.05 18.05 4.49
CA PHE A 31 -3.81 16.88 4.00
C PHE A 31 -4.93 17.21 3.01
N LYS A 32 -5.39 18.45 2.94
CA LYS A 32 -6.51 18.86 2.05
C LYS A 32 -6.13 19.12 0.59
N LYS A 33 -4.83 19.19 0.25
CA LYS A 33 -4.36 19.52 -1.12
C LYS A 33 -3.60 18.41 -1.84
N LEU A 34 -3.57 17.19 -1.29
CA LEU A 34 -2.84 16.10 -1.91
C LEU A 34 -3.65 15.52 -3.09
N ASN A 35 -3.00 15.39 -4.25
CA ASN A 35 -3.59 14.73 -5.39
C ASN A 35 -3.70 13.21 -5.13
N THR A 36 -4.43 12.50 -5.98
CA THR A 36 -4.74 11.07 -5.85
C THR A 36 -3.48 10.18 -5.73
N GLN A 37 -2.37 10.60 -6.35
CA GLN A 37 -1.09 9.88 -6.30
C GLN A 37 -0.38 10.02 -4.93
N GLN A 38 -0.53 11.19 -4.29
CA GLN A 38 0.07 11.47 -2.99
C GLN A 38 -0.69 10.79 -1.84
N ARG A 39 -1.98 10.49 -2.01
CA ARG A 39 -2.79 9.79 -1.00
C ARG A 39 -2.41 8.31 -0.86
N GLY A 40 -2.00 7.65 -1.95
CA GLY A 40 -1.50 6.26 -1.91
C GLY A 40 -0.20 6.11 -1.11
N ALA A 41 0.69 7.09 -1.19
CA ALA A 41 1.94 7.11 -0.41
C ALA A 41 1.72 7.28 1.11
N ILE A 42 0.55 7.79 1.54
CA ILE A 42 0.27 8.10 2.94
C ILE A 42 -0.19 6.88 3.74
N ILE A 43 -0.72 5.85 3.09
CA ILE A 43 -1.12 4.61 3.80
C ILE A 43 0.09 3.94 4.45
N GLY A 44 1.27 4.04 3.81
CA GLY A 44 2.52 3.55 4.37
C GLY A 44 3.25 4.51 5.31
N ALA A 45 2.79 5.75 5.47
CA ALA A 45 3.52 6.81 6.18
C ALA A 45 3.31 6.84 7.70
N GLY A 46 2.65 5.85 8.29
CA GLY A 46 2.64 5.66 9.74
C GLY A 46 4.01 5.23 10.23
N ALA A 47 4.75 6.08 10.91
CA ALA A 47 6.03 5.86 11.59
C ALA A 47 7.30 5.55 10.76
N GLY A 48 7.20 5.17 9.46
CA GLY A 48 8.36 4.95 8.56
C GLY A 48 8.54 6.02 7.47
N GLY A 49 7.82 7.06 7.52
CA GLY A 49 7.33 8.13 6.66
C GLY A 49 8.12 8.55 5.45
N ALA A 50 9.36 8.81 5.45
CA ALA A 50 9.98 9.60 4.37
C ALA A 50 10.59 8.78 3.21
N LEU A 51 10.92 7.52 3.42
CA LEU A 51 11.63 6.71 2.44
C LEU A 51 10.71 5.98 1.44
N GLY A 52 9.48 5.64 1.84
CA GLY A 52 8.51 4.99 0.96
C GLY A 52 8.02 5.85 -0.20
N ALA A 53 8.09 7.19 -0.08
CA ALA A 53 7.64 8.11 -1.13
C ALA A 53 8.62 8.25 -2.32
N VAL A 54 9.86 7.79 -2.17
CA VAL A 54 10.94 8.04 -3.13
C VAL A 54 11.27 6.82 -4.01
N ILE A 55 10.87 5.62 -3.62
CA ILE A 55 11.25 4.39 -4.31
C ILE A 55 10.20 4.00 -5.35
N GLY A 56 10.48 4.34 -6.64
CA GLY A 56 9.92 3.75 -7.88
C GLY A 56 8.43 3.99 -8.18
N GLN A 57 8.12 4.84 -9.09
CA GLN A 57 6.76 5.25 -9.53
C GLN A 57 5.95 4.17 -10.27
N LYS A 58 6.39 2.90 -10.31
CA LYS A 58 5.81 1.88 -11.19
C LYS A 58 4.77 0.95 -10.56
N ASN A 59 4.67 0.86 -9.22
CA ASN A 59 3.70 -0.04 -8.59
C ASN A 59 3.21 0.47 -7.22
N PRO A 60 2.01 1.09 -7.15
CA PRO A 60 1.50 1.70 -5.92
C PRO A 60 1.29 0.70 -4.77
N ALA A 61 1.01 -0.57 -5.07
CA ALA A 61 0.88 -1.60 -4.05
C ALA A 61 2.22 -1.87 -3.36
N LEU A 62 3.32 -1.97 -4.11
CA LEU A 62 4.66 -2.14 -3.54
C LEU A 62 5.07 -0.93 -2.68
N TYR A 63 4.68 0.30 -3.08
CA TYR A 63 4.95 1.48 -2.27
C TYR A 63 4.22 1.47 -0.94
N ALA A 64 2.94 1.11 -0.97
CA ALA A 64 2.14 1.03 0.24
C ALA A 64 2.76 0.02 1.22
N ILE A 65 3.25 -1.12 0.71
CA ILE A 65 3.90 -2.15 1.51
C ILE A 65 5.24 -1.64 2.06
N ALA A 66 6.14 -1.15 1.20
CA ALA A 66 7.47 -0.66 1.62
C ALA A 66 7.39 0.46 2.66
N GLY A 67 6.42 1.37 2.53
CA GLY A 67 6.19 2.44 3.52
C GLY A 67 5.57 1.95 4.84
N SER A 68 5.12 0.71 4.94
CA SER A 68 4.47 0.15 6.13
C SER A 68 5.39 -0.70 7.00
N VAL A 69 6.57 -1.06 6.52
CA VAL A 69 7.54 -1.95 7.19
C VAL A 69 8.06 -1.32 8.48
N ILE A 70 8.06 -2.09 9.58
CA ILE A 70 8.66 -1.66 10.84
C ILE A 70 10.01 -2.33 11.11
N GLY A 71 10.29 -3.45 10.46
CA GLY A 71 11.55 -4.20 10.58
C GLY A 71 11.81 -4.83 11.94
N GLY A 72 12.99 -5.46 12.07
CA GLY A 72 13.43 -6.04 13.33
C GLY A 72 12.56 -7.19 13.83
N VAL A 73 12.53 -7.41 15.14
CA VAL A 73 11.77 -8.52 15.76
C VAL A 73 10.26 -8.30 15.66
N GLY A 74 9.80 -7.04 15.69
CA GLY A 74 8.40 -6.68 15.46
C GLY A 74 7.96 -7.06 14.05
N GLY A 75 8.81 -6.85 13.04
CA GLY A 75 8.57 -7.27 11.67
C GLY A 75 8.36 -8.78 11.52
N ALA A 76 9.11 -9.59 12.30
CA ALA A 76 8.92 -11.04 12.30
C ALA A 76 7.54 -11.47 12.85
N VAL A 77 6.97 -10.74 13.81
CA VAL A 77 5.61 -10.99 14.31
C VAL A 77 4.58 -10.66 13.23
N ILE A 78 4.71 -9.49 12.60
CA ILE A 78 3.84 -9.09 11.48
C ILE A 78 4.00 -10.08 10.33
N GLY A 79 5.22 -10.48 9.97
CA GLY A 79 5.50 -11.44 8.91
C GLY A 79 4.69 -12.72 9.07
N ARG A 80 4.74 -13.35 10.27
CA ARG A 80 3.95 -14.57 10.55
C ARG A 80 2.43 -14.38 10.44
N TYR A 81 1.94 -13.21 10.83
CA TYR A 81 0.52 -12.87 10.66
C TYR A 81 0.16 -12.77 9.18
N MET A 82 0.98 -12.10 8.39
CA MET A 82 0.79 -11.94 6.94
C MET A 82 0.98 -13.25 6.17
N ASP A 83 1.89 -14.14 6.62
CA ASP A 83 2.09 -15.45 5.99
C ASP A 83 0.80 -16.29 6.06
N LYS A 84 0.19 -16.39 7.25
CA LYS A 84 -1.08 -17.09 7.43
C LYS A 84 -2.20 -16.49 6.60
N GLN A 85 -2.27 -15.15 6.53
CA GLN A 85 -3.26 -14.46 5.72
C GLN A 85 -3.03 -14.70 4.23
N ALA A 86 -1.78 -14.65 3.74
CA ALA A 86 -1.44 -14.87 2.35
C ALA A 86 -1.75 -16.31 1.90
N GLU A 87 -1.44 -17.32 2.72
CA GLU A 87 -1.77 -18.71 2.43
C GLU A 87 -3.28 -18.91 2.26
N LYS A 88 -4.07 -18.33 3.17
CA LYS A 88 -5.52 -18.39 3.08
C LYS A 88 -6.05 -17.67 1.84
N LEU A 89 -5.53 -16.49 1.53
CA LEU A 89 -5.89 -15.71 0.34
C LEU A 89 -5.54 -16.46 -0.96
N LYS A 90 -4.38 -17.12 -1.03
CA LYS A 90 -4.02 -17.98 -2.17
C LYS A 90 -5.04 -19.08 -2.39
N LYS A 91 -5.50 -19.72 -1.30
CA LYS A 91 -6.51 -20.77 -1.38
C LYS A 91 -7.88 -20.23 -1.81
N ASP A 92 -8.31 -19.09 -1.25
CA ASP A 92 -9.64 -18.53 -1.48
C ASP A 92 -9.77 -17.91 -2.88
N LEU A 93 -8.69 -17.33 -3.41
CA LEU A 93 -8.67 -16.66 -4.71
C LEU A 93 -8.26 -17.61 -5.86
N GLY A 94 -7.48 -18.65 -5.57
CA GLY A 94 -7.04 -19.62 -6.57
C GLY A 94 -6.39 -18.95 -7.78
N ASN A 95 -6.85 -19.30 -8.99
CA ASN A 95 -6.33 -18.76 -10.25
C ASN A 95 -6.89 -17.36 -10.61
N LEU A 96 -7.77 -16.79 -9.77
CA LEU A 96 -8.36 -15.49 -10.00
C LEU A 96 -7.37 -14.35 -9.77
N ALA A 97 -6.40 -14.58 -8.88
CA ALA A 97 -5.45 -13.57 -8.46
C ALA A 97 -4.05 -14.16 -8.27
N ASP A 98 -3.05 -13.34 -8.55
CA ASP A 98 -1.70 -13.58 -8.11
C ASP A 98 -1.51 -12.98 -6.71
N VAL A 99 -1.10 -13.81 -5.74
CA VAL A 99 -0.93 -13.41 -4.32
C VAL A 99 0.52 -13.59 -3.92
N GLU A 100 1.20 -12.48 -3.73
CA GLU A 100 2.63 -12.41 -3.39
C GLU A 100 2.83 -11.89 -1.97
N ARG A 101 3.72 -12.55 -1.21
CA ARG A 101 4.29 -11.96 0.03
C ARG A 101 5.41 -11.02 -0.36
N VAL A 102 5.33 -9.79 0.12
CA VAL A 102 6.34 -8.77 -0.10
C VAL A 102 6.68 -8.15 1.25
N GLU A 103 7.90 -8.34 1.74
CA GLU A 103 8.35 -7.84 3.05
C GLU A 103 7.34 -8.15 4.17
N GLU A 104 6.78 -7.14 4.82
CA GLU A 104 5.77 -7.24 5.89
C GLU A 104 4.32 -7.07 5.37
N GLY A 105 4.10 -7.15 4.06
CA GLY A 105 2.78 -6.99 3.44
C GLY A 105 2.41 -8.10 2.46
N ILE A 106 1.23 -7.99 1.86
CA ILE A 106 0.74 -8.89 0.82
C ILE A 106 0.32 -8.04 -0.37
N LYS A 107 0.86 -8.35 -1.55
CA LYS A 107 0.41 -7.82 -2.82
C LYS A 107 -0.51 -8.83 -3.49
N ILE A 108 -1.64 -8.36 -4.01
CA ILE A 108 -2.56 -9.18 -4.81
C ILE A 108 -2.80 -8.47 -6.12
N THR A 109 -2.72 -9.22 -7.24
CA THR A 109 -2.97 -8.71 -8.58
C THR A 109 -4.09 -9.51 -9.23
N MET A 110 -5.16 -8.84 -9.65
CA MET A 110 -6.29 -9.43 -10.38
C MET A 110 -6.38 -8.79 -11.75
N LYS A 111 -6.43 -9.61 -12.82
CA LYS A 111 -6.62 -9.12 -14.18
C LYS A 111 -8.03 -8.54 -14.36
N SER A 112 -8.15 -7.36 -14.99
CA SER A 112 -9.46 -6.74 -15.21
C SER A 112 -10.40 -7.58 -16.08
N GLY A 113 -9.86 -8.31 -17.07
CA GLY A 113 -10.67 -9.19 -17.94
C GLY A 113 -11.34 -10.36 -17.21
N VAL A 114 -10.85 -10.72 -16.02
CA VAL A 114 -11.50 -11.70 -15.14
C VAL A 114 -12.58 -11.05 -14.29
N LEU A 115 -12.32 -9.81 -13.82
CA LEU A 115 -13.22 -9.10 -12.92
C LEU A 115 -14.38 -8.41 -13.61
N PHE A 116 -14.20 -7.95 -14.85
CA PHE A 116 -15.12 -7.08 -15.57
C PHE A 116 -15.22 -7.50 -17.03
N ASP A 117 -16.40 -7.31 -17.62
CA ASP A 117 -16.58 -7.39 -19.06
C ASP A 117 -15.85 -6.23 -19.78
N PHE A 118 -15.69 -6.37 -21.10
CA PHE A 118 -15.05 -5.34 -21.90
C PHE A 118 -15.73 -3.97 -21.71
N ASN A 119 -14.92 -2.95 -21.53
CA ASN A 119 -15.37 -1.56 -21.31
C ASN A 119 -16.35 -1.37 -20.13
N SER A 120 -16.32 -2.26 -19.15
CA SER A 120 -17.21 -2.26 -17.98
C SER A 120 -16.43 -2.06 -16.67
N SER A 121 -17.12 -1.52 -15.69
CA SER A 121 -16.70 -1.52 -14.27
C SER A 121 -17.68 -2.32 -13.39
N LYS A 122 -18.66 -3.01 -14.00
CA LYS A 122 -19.54 -3.92 -13.25
C LYS A 122 -18.81 -5.24 -13.01
N VAL A 123 -18.70 -5.64 -11.74
CA VAL A 123 -18.06 -6.91 -11.37
C VAL A 123 -18.86 -8.08 -11.98
N ASN A 124 -18.14 -9.00 -12.62
CA ASN A 124 -18.72 -10.19 -13.22
C ASN A 124 -19.25 -11.12 -12.11
N SER A 125 -20.45 -11.65 -12.31
CA SER A 125 -21.08 -12.56 -11.35
C SER A 125 -20.28 -13.85 -11.12
N THR A 126 -19.52 -14.32 -12.12
CA THR A 126 -18.71 -15.54 -12.03
C THR A 126 -17.59 -15.47 -11.00
N VAL A 127 -17.13 -14.26 -10.64
CA VAL A 127 -16.07 -14.06 -9.62
C VAL A 127 -16.60 -13.61 -8.26
N ASN A 128 -17.91 -13.42 -8.15
CA ASN A 128 -18.50 -12.85 -6.94
C ASN A 128 -18.23 -13.72 -5.71
N ASP A 129 -18.36 -15.04 -5.81
CA ASP A 129 -18.12 -15.97 -4.71
C ASP A 129 -16.68 -15.93 -4.21
N ASN A 130 -15.72 -15.76 -5.12
CA ASN A 130 -14.31 -15.61 -4.75
C ASN A 130 -14.06 -14.28 -4.02
N LEU A 131 -14.70 -13.19 -4.46
CA LEU A 131 -14.61 -11.90 -3.78
C LEU A 131 -15.29 -11.92 -2.40
N ILE A 132 -16.36 -12.69 -2.23
CA ILE A 132 -16.99 -12.95 -0.93
C ILE A 132 -16.00 -13.68 -0.01
N LYS A 133 -15.39 -14.77 -0.46
CA LYS A 133 -14.35 -15.50 0.31
C LYS A 133 -13.17 -14.60 0.64
N PHE A 134 -12.76 -13.75 -0.30
CA PHE A 134 -11.73 -12.73 -0.04
C PHE A 134 -12.15 -11.81 1.10
N ALA A 135 -13.37 -11.28 1.08
CA ALA A 135 -13.89 -10.43 2.16
C ALA A 135 -13.95 -11.17 3.50
N GLU A 136 -14.34 -12.45 3.53
CA GLU A 136 -14.34 -13.29 4.73
C GLU A 136 -12.93 -13.45 5.31
N THR A 137 -11.93 -13.67 4.47
CA THR A 137 -10.54 -13.71 4.93
C THR A 137 -10.10 -12.37 5.47
N LEU A 138 -10.41 -11.25 4.81
CA LEU A 138 -10.10 -9.92 5.33
C LEU A 138 -10.76 -9.63 6.69
N LYS A 139 -11.94 -10.21 6.97
CA LYS A 139 -12.60 -10.13 8.27
C LYS A 139 -11.90 -10.95 9.36
N GLN A 140 -11.34 -12.11 9.00
CA GLN A 140 -10.58 -12.94 9.95
C GLN A 140 -9.24 -12.29 10.34
N TYR A 141 -8.73 -11.38 9.50
CA TYR A 141 -7.50 -10.62 9.73
C TYR A 141 -7.82 -9.12 9.85
N PRO A 142 -8.46 -8.68 10.95
CA PRO A 142 -9.00 -7.32 11.07
C PRO A 142 -7.92 -6.24 11.24
N ASP A 143 -6.72 -6.62 11.68
CA ASP A 143 -5.67 -5.68 12.05
C ASP A 143 -4.77 -5.30 10.86
N THR A 144 -5.39 -5.19 9.66
CA THR A 144 -4.73 -4.77 8.41
C THR A 144 -5.48 -3.64 7.72
N GLU A 145 -4.75 -2.83 6.97
CA GLU A 145 -5.25 -1.84 6.02
C GLU A 145 -5.07 -2.34 4.59
N ILE A 146 -5.94 -1.92 3.70
CA ILE A 146 -6.03 -2.43 2.34
C ILE A 146 -6.08 -1.26 1.36
N LEU A 147 -5.09 -1.15 0.48
CA LEU A 147 -5.17 -0.34 -0.72
C LEU A 147 -5.83 -1.15 -1.83
N VAL A 148 -6.77 -0.55 -2.54
CA VAL A 148 -7.37 -1.07 -3.78
C VAL A 148 -7.01 -0.11 -4.89
N ALA A 149 -6.17 -0.52 -5.84
CA ALA A 149 -5.62 0.29 -6.91
C ALA A 149 -6.08 -0.22 -8.27
N GLY A 150 -6.86 0.58 -9.00
CA GLY A 150 -7.30 0.26 -10.37
C GLY A 150 -6.33 0.81 -11.41
N HIS A 151 -6.10 0.04 -12.48
CA HIS A 151 -5.24 0.39 -13.61
C HIS A 151 -5.90 0.08 -14.94
N THR A 152 -5.49 0.80 -15.98
CA THR A 152 -5.84 0.55 -17.38
C THR A 152 -4.58 0.36 -18.22
N ASP A 153 -4.75 -0.06 -19.46
CA ASP A 153 -3.77 0.16 -20.52
C ASP A 153 -3.83 1.63 -21.02
N ASN A 154 -3.10 1.94 -22.08
CA ASN A 154 -3.04 3.28 -22.69
C ASN A 154 -4.06 3.51 -23.82
N VAL A 155 -5.05 2.63 -23.99
CA VAL A 155 -6.08 2.81 -25.02
C VAL A 155 -7.15 3.76 -24.50
N GLY A 156 -7.37 4.85 -25.22
CA GLY A 156 -8.32 5.92 -24.86
C GLY A 156 -7.62 7.19 -24.36
N THR A 157 -8.39 8.09 -23.77
CA THR A 157 -7.83 9.33 -23.20
C THR A 157 -7.40 9.10 -21.75
N GLU A 158 -6.38 9.84 -21.29
CA GLU A 158 -5.92 9.79 -19.89
C GLU A 158 -7.07 10.02 -18.90
N GLN A 159 -7.96 10.99 -19.19
CA GLN A 159 -9.11 11.30 -18.34
C GLN A 159 -10.10 10.13 -18.28
N TYR A 160 -10.37 9.49 -19.41
CA TYR A 160 -11.24 8.30 -19.49
C TYR A 160 -10.62 7.15 -18.67
N ASN A 161 -9.33 6.85 -18.87
CA ASN A 161 -8.62 5.80 -18.19
C ASN A 161 -8.54 6.03 -16.68
N MET A 162 -8.35 7.29 -16.25
CA MET A 162 -8.40 7.66 -14.83
C MET A 162 -9.79 7.37 -14.23
N THR A 163 -10.84 7.75 -14.91
CA THR A 163 -12.22 7.53 -14.48
C THR A 163 -12.56 6.04 -14.41
N LEU A 164 -12.24 5.28 -15.47
CA LEU A 164 -12.51 3.84 -15.56
C LEU A 164 -11.78 3.06 -14.47
N SER A 165 -10.50 3.36 -14.24
CA SER A 165 -9.70 2.71 -13.20
C SER A 165 -10.26 2.97 -11.80
N GLN A 166 -10.70 4.20 -11.51
CA GLN A 166 -11.34 4.55 -10.24
C GLN A 166 -12.70 3.84 -10.06
N GLN A 167 -13.51 3.74 -11.12
CA GLN A 167 -14.79 3.04 -11.09
C GLN A 167 -14.58 1.54 -10.81
N ARG A 168 -13.60 0.90 -11.46
CA ARG A 168 -13.25 -0.51 -11.26
C ARG A 168 -12.77 -0.79 -9.85
N ALA A 169 -11.87 0.03 -9.32
CA ALA A 169 -11.42 -0.08 -7.94
C ALA A 169 -12.58 0.09 -6.93
N ASN A 170 -13.47 1.05 -7.17
CA ASN A 170 -14.66 1.26 -6.35
C ASN A 170 -15.63 0.07 -6.40
N ALA A 171 -15.82 -0.54 -7.57
CA ALA A 171 -16.73 -1.67 -7.73
C ALA A 171 -16.28 -2.87 -6.90
N VAL A 172 -14.99 -3.24 -6.97
CA VAL A 172 -14.43 -4.32 -6.14
C VAL A 172 -14.48 -3.95 -4.65
N ALA A 173 -14.09 -2.75 -4.27
CA ALA A 173 -14.17 -2.29 -2.89
C ALA A 173 -15.60 -2.30 -2.34
N ASN A 174 -16.61 -2.07 -3.18
CA ASN A 174 -18.02 -2.16 -2.79
C ASN A 174 -18.41 -3.61 -2.48
N VAL A 175 -17.97 -4.60 -3.27
CA VAL A 175 -18.20 -6.02 -2.94
C VAL A 175 -17.58 -6.35 -1.58
N LEU A 176 -16.36 -5.90 -1.29
CA LEU A 176 -15.73 -6.12 0.02
C LEU A 176 -16.52 -5.46 1.15
N LYS A 177 -16.97 -4.21 0.96
CA LYS A 177 -17.76 -3.48 1.96
C LYS A 177 -19.13 -4.13 2.23
N THR A 178 -19.83 -4.56 1.21
CA THR A 178 -21.14 -5.24 1.37
C THR A 178 -21.00 -6.57 2.08
N ASN A 179 -19.81 -7.19 2.01
CA ASN A 179 -19.44 -8.41 2.75
C ASN A 179 -18.70 -8.11 4.06
N SER A 180 -19.00 -6.96 4.67
CA SER A 180 -18.59 -6.57 6.01
C SER A 180 -17.10 -6.28 6.23
N VAL A 181 -16.33 -5.94 5.18
CA VAL A 181 -15.04 -5.33 5.36
C VAL A 181 -15.23 -3.85 5.70
N THR A 182 -14.73 -3.44 6.84
CA THR A 182 -14.94 -2.09 7.38
C THR A 182 -14.35 -1.02 6.47
N ARG A 183 -15.13 0.02 6.14
CA ARG A 183 -14.77 1.08 5.19
C ARG A 183 -13.46 1.80 5.54
N ASN A 184 -13.20 2.05 6.81
CA ASN A 184 -11.99 2.75 7.26
C ASN A 184 -10.69 1.97 7.02
N ARG A 185 -10.77 0.67 6.74
CA ARG A 185 -9.63 -0.16 6.34
C ARG A 185 -9.32 -0.07 4.85
N LEU A 186 -10.22 0.50 4.03
CA LEU A 186 -10.10 0.49 2.58
C LEU A 186 -9.72 1.87 2.07
N THR A 187 -8.60 1.96 1.36
CA THR A 187 -8.23 3.11 0.53
C THR A 187 -8.36 2.70 -0.93
N VAL A 188 -9.13 3.46 -1.71
CA VAL A 188 -9.51 3.11 -3.07
C VAL A 188 -9.06 4.19 -4.04
N LEU A 189 -8.19 3.85 -4.98
CA LEU A 189 -7.56 4.78 -5.90
C LEU A 189 -7.57 4.26 -7.34
N GLY A 190 -7.84 5.14 -8.30
CA GLY A 190 -7.62 4.92 -9.71
C GLY A 190 -6.29 5.54 -10.14
N TYR A 191 -5.52 4.84 -10.94
CA TYR A 191 -4.24 5.28 -11.47
C TYR A 191 -4.26 5.47 -12.99
N GLY A 192 -5.35 5.07 -13.67
CA GLY A 192 -5.42 5.10 -15.12
C GLY A 192 -4.29 4.29 -15.74
N GLU A 193 -3.68 4.83 -16.78
CA GLU A 193 -2.58 4.25 -17.53
C GLU A 193 -1.17 4.60 -16.98
N LYS A 194 -1.10 5.41 -15.91
CA LYS A 194 0.17 6.04 -15.44
C LYS A 194 1.21 5.07 -14.90
N ASN A 195 0.81 3.87 -14.50
CA ASN A 195 1.69 2.89 -13.86
C ASN A 195 1.65 1.54 -14.60
N PRO A 196 2.19 1.46 -15.82
CA PRO A 196 2.20 0.21 -16.59
C PRO A 196 3.17 -0.81 -15.97
N LEU A 197 2.77 -2.09 -15.94
CA LEU A 197 3.64 -3.23 -15.59
C LEU A 197 4.43 -3.73 -16.80
N ALA A 198 3.80 -3.67 -17.97
CA ALA A 198 4.37 -4.14 -19.23
C ALA A 198 4.20 -3.07 -20.32
N ASP A 199 4.88 -3.28 -21.44
CA ASP A 199 4.78 -2.41 -22.61
C ASP A 199 3.36 -2.43 -23.19
N ASN A 200 2.82 -1.25 -23.45
CA ASN A 200 1.48 -1.05 -24.04
C ASN A 200 1.44 -1.25 -25.58
N THR A 201 2.56 -1.47 -26.25
CA THR A 201 2.62 -1.60 -27.71
C THR A 201 1.91 -2.86 -28.23
N ALA A 202 1.93 -3.95 -27.43
CA ALA A 202 1.32 -5.22 -27.78
C ALA A 202 0.19 -5.61 -26.80
N GLU A 203 -0.79 -6.37 -27.32
CA GLU A 203 -1.95 -6.80 -26.51
C GLU A 203 -1.58 -7.58 -25.25
N PRO A 204 -0.61 -8.51 -25.25
CA PRO A 204 -0.21 -9.20 -24.02
C PRO A 204 0.29 -8.26 -22.91
N GLY A 205 0.95 -7.16 -23.26
CA GLY A 205 1.37 -6.15 -22.30
C GLY A 205 0.21 -5.29 -21.81
N ARG A 206 -0.69 -4.90 -22.72
CA ARG A 206 -1.92 -4.17 -22.34
C ARG A 206 -2.81 -4.99 -21.40
N GLU A 207 -2.93 -6.30 -21.63
CA GLU A 207 -3.68 -7.18 -20.73
C GLU A 207 -3.11 -7.19 -19.31
N GLN A 208 -1.78 -7.18 -19.16
CA GLN A 208 -1.14 -7.07 -17.84
C GLN A 208 -1.39 -5.72 -17.18
N ASN A 209 -1.48 -4.65 -17.97
CA ASN A 209 -1.72 -3.30 -17.46
C ASN A 209 -3.17 -3.12 -16.99
N ARG A 210 -4.14 -3.78 -17.64
CA ARG A 210 -5.55 -3.79 -17.20
C ARG A 210 -5.73 -4.69 -15.98
N ARG A 211 -5.63 -4.14 -14.77
CA ARG A 211 -5.65 -4.90 -13.52
C ARG A 211 -6.21 -4.09 -12.34
N VAL A 212 -6.56 -4.81 -11.28
CA VAL A 212 -6.77 -4.24 -9.95
C VAL A 212 -5.72 -4.86 -9.02
N GLU A 213 -4.97 -4.01 -8.34
CA GLU A 213 -4.00 -4.40 -7.32
C GLU A 213 -4.54 -4.13 -5.92
N PHE A 214 -4.13 -4.99 -4.99
CA PHE A 214 -4.31 -4.76 -3.56
C PHE A 214 -2.96 -4.78 -2.87
N ALA A 215 -2.78 -3.86 -1.91
CA ALA A 215 -1.74 -3.97 -0.91
C ALA A 215 -2.41 -4.15 0.45
N ILE A 216 -2.05 -5.21 1.15
CA ILE A 216 -2.51 -5.47 2.52
C ILE A 216 -1.32 -5.26 3.43
N VAL A 217 -1.46 -4.35 4.40
CA VAL A 217 -0.39 -3.95 5.32
C VAL A 217 -0.90 -3.96 6.76
N ALA A 218 0.02 -4.09 7.73
CA ALA A 218 -0.31 -3.99 9.14
C ALA A 218 -0.84 -2.60 9.49
N ASN A 219 -1.95 -2.54 10.22
CA ASN A 219 -2.42 -1.28 10.79
C ASN A 219 -1.64 -0.93 12.08
N ASP A 220 -1.89 0.25 12.64
CA ASP A 220 -1.21 0.71 13.85
C ASP A 220 -1.45 -0.20 15.07
N LYS A 221 -2.60 -0.86 15.15
CA LYS A 221 -2.89 -1.80 16.23
C LYS A 221 -1.98 -3.01 16.16
N LEU A 222 -1.85 -3.66 14.99
CA LEU A 222 -0.97 -4.80 14.79
C LEU A 222 0.50 -4.43 15.01
N LYS A 223 0.93 -3.25 14.50
CA LYS A 223 2.29 -2.74 14.73
C LYS A 223 2.61 -2.56 16.21
N LYS A 224 1.70 -1.95 16.98
CA LYS A 224 1.84 -1.78 18.43
C LYS A 224 1.87 -3.11 19.18
N GLN A 225 1.04 -4.07 18.79
CA GLN A 225 1.02 -5.42 19.39
C GLN A 225 2.35 -6.15 19.13
N ALA A 226 2.84 -6.13 17.90
CA ALA A 226 4.11 -6.73 17.51
C ALA A 226 5.28 -6.16 18.33
N THR A 227 5.33 -4.85 18.51
CA THR A 227 6.37 -4.19 19.32
C THR A 227 6.29 -4.60 20.80
N LYS A 228 5.07 -4.67 21.38
CA LYS A 228 4.88 -5.08 22.79
C LYS A 228 5.25 -6.54 23.02
N GLU A 229 4.94 -7.45 22.10
CA GLU A 229 5.30 -8.87 22.22
C GLU A 229 6.81 -9.08 22.28
N VAL A 230 7.56 -8.24 21.57
CA VAL A 230 9.03 -8.25 21.59
C VAL A 230 9.57 -7.81 22.93
N VAL A 231 9.04 -6.70 23.47
CA VAL A 231 9.50 -6.15 24.78
C VAL A 231 9.18 -7.10 25.94
N ALA A 232 8.08 -7.85 25.86
CA ALA A 232 7.70 -8.80 26.92
C ALA A 232 8.51 -10.11 26.92
N LYS A 233 9.27 -10.41 25.86
CA LYS A 233 10.09 -11.62 25.72
C LYS A 233 11.59 -11.40 26.00
N ASN A 234 12.00 -10.15 26.18
CA ASN A 234 13.36 -9.74 26.58
C ASN A 234 13.39 -9.33 28.05
#